data_7ed672615af0103da4e31ca136e8103a
#
_entry.id   7ed672615af0103da4e31ca136e8103a
#
_cell.length_a   1.000
_cell.length_b   1.000
_cell.length_c   1.000
_cell.angle_alpha   90.00
_cell.angle_beta   90.00
_cell.angle_gamma   90.00
#
_symmetry.space_group_name_H-M   'P 1'
#
loop_
_entity.id
_entity.type
_entity.pdbx_description
1 polymer ?
#
loop_
_entity_poly.entity_id
_entity_poly.type
_entity_poly.pdbx_seq_one_letter_code
_entity_poly.pdbx_strand_id
1 'polypeptide(L)'
;AKVLEVISGYDPNAPATNDIPEDFDFGFTRDLDSTALTGVRVALLDVAKNNEKGKILYEKAKEILKKCGAQVIEVEDNRKYPGASERMVLLYEFKIGIEKYLSTANTSLKTLNDLINFNNENADQVLKFFDQSRFIDSYEIADRSDDYKNALIEVLSSKEMIDNLLKSNKVDVLVSVTRGPAWEINHNGG
;
A
#
# COMPACT_ATOMS: atom_id res chain seq x y z
N ALA A 1 6.75 14.88 4.73
CA ALA A 1 5.76 15.74 5.40
C ALA A 1 5.39 16.92 4.51
N LYS A 2 6.32 17.82 4.11
CA LYS A 2 6.01 19.05 3.34
C LYS A 2 5.24 18.78 2.03
N VAL A 3 5.70 17.82 1.24
CA VAL A 3 5.01 17.45 -0.01
C VAL A 3 3.64 16.87 0.29
N LEU A 4 3.55 15.98 1.28
CA LEU A 4 2.27 15.38 1.70
C LEU A 4 1.27 16.46 2.14
N GLU A 5 1.70 17.45 2.93
CA GLU A 5 0.88 18.57 3.37
C GLU A 5 0.26 19.35 2.20
N VAL A 6 1.04 19.53 1.11
CA VAL A 6 0.59 20.28 -0.07
C VAL A 6 -0.38 19.47 -0.94
N ILE A 7 -0.18 18.17 -1.08
CA ILE A 7 -0.97 17.31 -1.98
C ILE A 7 -2.17 16.64 -1.29
N SER A 8 -2.30 16.76 0.03
CA SER A 8 -3.42 16.17 0.78
C SER A 8 -4.63 17.10 0.80
N GLY A 9 -5.81 16.52 0.76
CA GLY A 9 -7.06 17.25 0.85
C GLY A 9 -8.22 16.52 0.18
N TYR A 10 -9.37 17.13 0.25
CA TYR A 10 -10.56 16.65 -0.45
C TYR A 10 -10.45 16.92 -1.96
N ASP A 11 -10.77 15.92 -2.76
CA ASP A 11 -10.90 16.01 -4.22
C ASP A 11 -12.23 15.38 -4.66
N PRO A 12 -13.16 16.16 -5.25
CA PRO A 12 -14.46 15.66 -5.69
C PRO A 12 -14.35 14.58 -6.79
N ASN A 13 -13.21 14.47 -7.47
CA ASN A 13 -12.95 13.43 -8.47
C ASN A 13 -12.34 12.16 -7.87
N ALA A 14 -11.97 12.17 -6.61
CA ALA A 14 -11.38 11.05 -5.88
C ALA A 14 -12.28 10.64 -4.69
N PRO A 15 -13.28 9.75 -4.92
CA PRO A 15 -14.29 9.39 -3.90
C PRO A 15 -13.71 8.91 -2.56
N ALA A 16 -12.53 8.30 -2.56
CA ALA A 16 -11.84 7.90 -1.34
C ALA A 16 -11.51 9.07 -0.39
N THR A 17 -11.45 10.30 -0.91
CA THR A 17 -11.22 11.48 -0.09
C THR A 17 -12.47 11.97 0.64
N ASN A 18 -13.65 11.42 0.35
CA ASN A 18 -14.89 11.76 1.05
C ASN A 18 -14.90 11.31 2.52
N ASP A 19 -14.08 10.30 2.84
CA ASP A 19 -13.97 9.74 4.19
C ASP A 19 -13.02 10.54 5.09
N ILE A 20 -12.38 11.60 4.54
CA ILE A 20 -11.53 12.49 5.33
C ILE A 20 -12.43 13.31 6.26
N PRO A 21 -12.19 13.29 7.59
CA PRO A 21 -12.95 14.13 8.54
C PRO A 21 -12.84 15.62 8.17
N GLU A 22 -13.93 16.37 8.32
CA GLU A 22 -13.97 17.81 7.99
C GLU A 22 -12.94 18.64 8.77
N ASP A 23 -12.63 18.22 9.99
CA ASP A 23 -11.68 18.85 10.90
C ASP A 23 -10.27 18.24 10.84
N PHE A 24 -9.99 17.39 9.83
CA PHE A 24 -8.67 16.76 9.71
C PHE A 24 -7.58 17.80 9.45
N ASP A 25 -6.58 17.80 10.35
CA ASP A 25 -5.44 18.70 10.26
C ASP A 25 -4.34 18.15 9.34
N PHE A 26 -4.17 18.78 8.20
CA PHE A 26 -3.13 18.44 7.21
C PHE A 26 -1.76 19.07 7.51
N GLY A 27 -1.57 19.71 8.66
CA GLY A 27 -0.33 20.39 9.05
C GLY A 27 0.80 19.44 9.43
N PHE A 28 1.13 18.46 8.57
CA PHE A 28 2.13 17.41 8.84
C PHE A 28 3.55 17.89 9.12
N THR A 29 3.85 19.16 8.87
CA THR A 29 5.20 19.73 9.15
C THR A 29 5.25 20.47 10.48
N ARG A 30 4.11 20.78 11.10
CA ARG A 30 4.04 21.57 12.34
C ARG A 30 4.70 20.88 13.51
N ASP A 31 4.51 19.58 13.61
CA ASP A 31 4.93 18.77 14.75
C ASP A 31 6.20 17.95 14.47
N LEU A 32 6.97 18.35 13.44
CA LEU A 32 8.25 17.72 13.16
C LEU A 32 9.28 18.13 14.25
N ASP A 33 9.50 17.20 15.16
CA ASP A 33 10.43 17.36 16.28
C ASP A 33 11.45 16.24 16.31
N SER A 34 12.73 16.58 16.47
CA SER A 34 13.82 15.60 16.59
C SER A 34 13.73 14.73 17.85
N THR A 35 12.94 15.14 18.84
CA THR A 35 12.71 14.42 20.09
C THR A 35 11.40 13.64 20.13
N ALA A 36 10.60 13.68 19.05
CA ALA A 36 9.28 13.07 18.97
C ALA A 36 9.25 11.57 19.26
N LEU A 37 10.37 10.86 19.07
CA LEU A 37 10.48 9.43 19.38
C LEU A 37 10.85 9.13 20.86
N THR A 38 11.08 10.14 21.68
CA THR A 38 11.46 9.94 23.07
C THR A 38 10.35 9.23 23.85
N GLY A 39 10.65 8.02 24.32
CA GLY A 39 9.69 7.18 25.07
C GLY A 39 8.69 6.41 24.22
N VAL A 40 8.61 6.69 22.91
CA VAL A 40 7.73 5.97 21.97
C VAL A 40 8.16 4.50 21.88
N ARG A 41 7.22 3.59 21.98
CA ARG A 41 7.42 2.14 21.87
C ARG A 41 7.29 1.73 20.43
N VAL A 42 8.41 1.32 19.82
CA VAL A 42 8.48 0.99 18.38
C VAL A 42 8.68 -0.51 18.20
N ALA A 43 7.74 -1.18 17.53
CA ALA A 43 7.95 -2.54 17.04
C ALA A 43 8.84 -2.51 15.80
N LEU A 44 9.98 -3.17 15.85
CA LEU A 44 10.86 -3.38 14.70
C LEU A 44 10.70 -4.84 14.23
N LEU A 45 10.11 -5.01 13.03
CA LEU A 45 9.84 -6.33 12.47
C LEU A 45 11.12 -6.98 11.94
N ASP A 46 11.29 -8.26 12.24
CA ASP A 46 12.51 -9.01 11.93
C ASP A 46 12.62 -9.54 10.49
N VAL A 47 11.65 -9.27 9.66
CA VAL A 47 11.57 -9.71 8.25
C VAL A 47 12.80 -9.39 7.41
N ALA A 48 13.55 -8.35 7.78
CA ALA A 48 14.79 -7.98 7.10
C ALA A 48 15.94 -8.96 7.39
N LYS A 49 15.86 -9.78 8.43
CA LYS A 49 16.93 -10.67 8.87
C LYS A 49 17.19 -11.85 7.93
N ASN A 50 16.35 -12.05 6.93
CA ASN A 50 16.44 -13.18 6.00
C ASN A 50 17.61 -13.08 5.00
N ASN A 51 18.30 -11.95 4.93
CA ASN A 51 19.48 -11.78 4.10
C ASN A 51 20.48 -10.81 4.75
N GLU A 52 21.75 -10.92 4.36
CA GLU A 52 22.84 -10.14 5.01
C GLU A 52 22.70 -8.63 4.87
N LYS A 53 22.25 -8.12 3.71
CA LYS A 53 22.00 -6.69 3.51
C LYS A 53 20.85 -6.20 4.38
N GLY A 54 19.81 -7.00 4.50
CA GLY A 54 18.67 -6.73 5.37
C GLY A 54 19.07 -6.67 6.84
N LYS A 55 19.92 -7.58 7.31
CA LYS A 55 20.45 -7.57 8.70
C LYS A 55 21.19 -6.27 9.00
N ILE A 56 22.06 -5.83 8.09
CA ILE A 56 22.81 -4.58 8.26
C ILE A 56 21.86 -3.38 8.39
N LEU A 57 20.85 -3.30 7.52
CA LEU A 57 19.86 -2.22 7.56
C LEU A 57 18.99 -2.29 8.82
N TYR A 58 18.63 -3.48 9.25
CA TYR A 58 17.86 -3.72 10.48
C TYR A 58 18.62 -3.20 11.72
N GLU A 59 19.87 -3.60 11.90
CA GLU A 59 20.69 -3.16 13.04
C GLU A 59 20.92 -1.64 13.01
N LYS A 60 21.15 -1.08 11.82
CA LYS A 60 21.29 0.36 11.67
C LYS A 60 20.01 1.12 12.03
N ALA A 61 18.86 0.63 11.60
CA ALA A 61 17.56 1.22 11.95
C ALA A 61 17.33 1.17 13.47
N LYS A 62 17.60 0.01 14.08
CA LYS A 62 17.52 -0.19 15.53
C LYS A 62 18.38 0.80 16.32
N GLU A 63 19.65 0.99 15.89
CA GLU A 63 20.55 1.98 16.51
C GLU A 63 20.01 3.40 16.38
N ILE A 64 19.54 3.80 15.20
CA ILE A 64 18.98 5.13 14.95
C ILE A 64 17.76 5.39 15.83
N LEU A 65 16.81 4.46 15.86
CA LEU A 65 15.61 4.57 16.68
C LEU A 65 15.96 4.75 18.17
N LYS A 66 16.90 3.95 18.69
CA LYS A 66 17.38 4.08 20.08
C LYS A 66 18.07 5.43 20.34
N LYS A 67 18.88 5.92 19.41
CA LYS A 67 19.51 7.25 19.51
C LYS A 67 18.50 8.39 19.55
N CYS A 68 17.35 8.21 18.87
CA CYS A 68 16.23 9.16 18.91
C CYS A 68 15.35 8.99 20.17
N GLY A 69 15.72 8.12 21.12
CA GLY A 69 15.00 7.96 22.38
C GLY A 69 13.85 6.94 22.36
N ALA A 70 13.65 6.21 21.26
CA ALA A 70 12.63 5.19 21.18
C ALA A 70 12.94 3.94 22.02
N GLN A 71 11.88 3.32 22.55
CA GLN A 71 11.93 1.99 23.12
C GLN A 71 11.69 0.96 22.02
N VAL A 72 12.76 0.37 21.49
CA VAL A 72 12.67 -0.60 20.39
C VAL A 72 12.37 -1.99 20.91
N ILE A 73 11.25 -2.56 20.45
CA ILE A 73 10.81 -3.92 20.70
C ILE A 73 10.98 -4.71 19.39
N GLU A 74 11.81 -5.73 19.39
CA GLU A 74 11.97 -6.61 18.23
C GLU A 74 10.80 -7.58 18.18
N VAL A 75 10.10 -7.65 17.04
CA VAL A 75 8.90 -8.45 16.86
C VAL A 75 9.09 -9.38 15.67
N GLU A 76 8.87 -10.67 15.90
CA GLU A 76 8.78 -11.67 14.84
C GLU A 76 7.44 -11.52 14.11
N ASP A 77 7.50 -11.41 12.79
CA ASP A 77 6.30 -11.27 11.98
C ASP A 77 5.79 -12.62 11.48
N ASN A 78 4.86 -13.20 12.23
CA ASN A 78 4.22 -14.48 11.94
C ASN A 78 2.87 -14.34 11.25
N ARG A 79 2.49 -13.14 10.79
CA ARG A 79 1.22 -12.91 10.10
C ARG A 79 1.21 -13.56 8.72
N LYS A 80 0.04 -14.03 8.32
CA LYS A 80 -0.19 -14.54 6.98
C LYS A 80 -0.89 -13.47 6.14
N TYR A 81 -0.22 -13.03 5.11
CA TYR A 81 -0.76 -12.00 4.21
C TYR A 81 -1.64 -12.62 3.13
N PRO A 82 -2.80 -12.01 2.83
CA PRO A 82 -3.74 -12.51 1.84
C PRO A 82 -3.35 -12.14 0.40
N GLY A 83 -2.09 -12.44 0.00
CA GLY A 83 -1.53 -11.98 -1.28
C GLY A 83 -2.29 -12.44 -2.53
N ALA A 84 -2.91 -13.62 -2.50
CA ALA A 84 -3.76 -14.09 -3.61
C ALA A 84 -5.04 -13.26 -3.71
N SER A 85 -5.67 -12.98 -2.57
CA SER A 85 -6.87 -12.16 -2.48
C SER A 85 -6.60 -10.70 -2.80
N GLU A 86 -5.47 -10.15 -2.33
CA GLU A 86 -4.99 -8.83 -2.73
C GLU A 86 -4.85 -8.73 -4.25
N ARG A 87 -4.19 -9.72 -4.88
CA ARG A 87 -4.07 -9.74 -6.34
C ARG A 87 -5.41 -9.75 -7.03
N MET A 88 -6.38 -10.53 -6.56
CA MET A 88 -7.74 -10.56 -7.10
C MET A 88 -8.41 -9.19 -7.03
N VAL A 89 -8.35 -8.54 -5.86
CA VAL A 89 -8.91 -7.20 -5.65
C VAL A 89 -8.26 -6.18 -6.59
N LEU A 90 -6.93 -6.13 -6.65
CA LEU A 90 -6.20 -5.20 -7.52
C LEU A 90 -6.56 -5.35 -8.99
N LEU A 91 -6.58 -6.57 -9.50
CA LEU A 91 -6.87 -6.82 -10.91
C LEU A 91 -8.33 -6.50 -11.27
N TYR A 92 -9.27 -6.86 -10.38
CA TYR A 92 -10.69 -6.61 -10.58
C TYR A 92 -11.02 -5.10 -10.57
N GLU A 93 -10.52 -4.39 -9.57
CA GLU A 93 -10.75 -2.95 -9.43
C GLU A 93 -10.00 -2.12 -10.48
N PHE A 94 -8.85 -2.61 -10.95
CA PHE A 94 -8.08 -1.93 -12.00
C PHE A 94 -8.92 -1.78 -13.28
N LYS A 95 -9.60 -2.85 -13.73
CA LYS A 95 -10.45 -2.76 -14.93
C LYS A 95 -11.54 -1.70 -14.76
N ILE A 96 -12.25 -1.73 -13.64
CA ILE A 96 -13.33 -0.78 -13.36
C ILE A 96 -12.78 0.65 -13.30
N GLY A 97 -11.68 0.85 -12.61
CA GLY A 97 -11.04 2.15 -12.43
C GLY A 97 -10.54 2.75 -13.73
N ILE A 98 -9.85 1.96 -14.57
CA ILE A 98 -9.31 2.46 -15.83
C ILE A 98 -10.42 2.80 -16.84
N GLU A 99 -11.48 2.00 -16.94
CA GLU A 99 -12.61 2.26 -17.81
C GLU A 99 -13.38 3.52 -17.37
N LYS A 100 -13.56 3.71 -16.05
CA LYS A 100 -14.12 4.94 -15.50
C LYS A 100 -13.26 6.16 -15.86
N TYR A 101 -11.95 6.08 -15.71
CA TYR A 101 -11.03 7.15 -16.10
C TYR A 101 -11.11 7.46 -17.61
N LEU A 102 -11.06 6.44 -18.45
CA LEU A 102 -11.13 6.59 -19.91
C LEU A 102 -12.47 7.18 -20.38
N SER A 103 -13.56 6.95 -19.64
CA SER A 103 -14.87 7.53 -19.98
C SER A 103 -14.86 9.05 -19.97
N THR A 104 -14.05 9.66 -19.10
CA THR A 104 -13.91 11.13 -18.94
C THR A 104 -12.74 11.70 -19.71
N ALA A 105 -11.77 10.87 -20.11
CA ALA A 105 -10.59 11.31 -20.86
C ALA A 105 -10.91 11.66 -22.33
N ASN A 106 -10.21 12.65 -22.86
CA ASN A 106 -10.31 13.02 -24.27
C ASN A 106 -9.51 12.06 -25.17
N THR A 107 -10.01 10.83 -25.31
CA THR A 107 -9.42 9.77 -26.13
C THR A 107 -10.51 8.92 -26.75
N SER A 108 -10.20 8.23 -27.86
CA SER A 108 -11.06 7.25 -28.51
C SER A 108 -11.07 5.90 -27.75
N LEU A 109 -10.05 5.63 -26.93
CA LEU A 109 -9.95 4.41 -26.13
C LEU A 109 -10.87 4.55 -24.91
N LYS A 110 -11.81 3.63 -24.73
CA LYS A 110 -12.83 3.70 -23.66
C LYS A 110 -12.82 2.50 -22.72
N THR A 111 -12.27 1.38 -23.17
CA THR A 111 -12.23 0.13 -22.43
C THR A 111 -10.81 -0.37 -22.21
N LEU A 112 -10.64 -1.28 -21.26
CA LEU A 112 -9.37 -1.97 -21.07
C LEU A 112 -8.99 -2.79 -22.31
N ASN A 113 -9.97 -3.36 -23.01
CA ASN A 113 -9.72 -4.08 -24.26
C ASN A 113 -9.19 -3.15 -25.38
N ASP A 114 -9.68 -1.92 -25.46
CA ASP A 114 -9.15 -0.95 -26.42
C ASP A 114 -7.66 -0.64 -26.15
N LEU A 115 -7.28 -0.53 -24.86
CA LEU A 115 -5.88 -0.35 -24.47
C LEU A 115 -5.02 -1.57 -24.82
N ILE A 116 -5.53 -2.78 -24.59
CA ILE A 116 -4.82 -4.03 -24.93
C ILE A 116 -4.58 -4.09 -26.45
N ASN A 117 -5.59 -3.78 -27.25
CA ASN A 117 -5.49 -3.79 -28.70
C ASN A 117 -4.51 -2.71 -29.20
N PHE A 118 -4.61 -1.49 -28.68
CA PHE A 118 -3.68 -0.42 -28.99
C PHE A 118 -2.23 -0.82 -28.70
N ASN A 119 -1.99 -1.42 -27.53
CA ASN A 119 -0.66 -1.89 -27.16
C ASN A 119 -0.15 -2.99 -28.08
N ASN A 120 -1.00 -3.92 -28.51
CA ASN A 120 -0.62 -4.96 -29.47
C ASN A 120 -0.25 -4.39 -30.84
N GLU A 121 -1.02 -3.41 -31.33
CA GLU A 121 -0.77 -2.74 -32.62
C GLU A 121 0.51 -1.90 -32.59
N ASN A 122 0.93 -1.43 -31.42
CA ASN A 122 2.10 -0.58 -31.22
C ASN A 122 3.19 -1.24 -30.37
N ALA A 123 3.25 -2.58 -30.34
CA ALA A 123 4.07 -3.34 -29.41
C ALA A 123 5.56 -2.95 -29.41
N ASP A 124 6.13 -2.70 -30.58
CA ASP A 124 7.53 -2.29 -30.73
C ASP A 124 7.88 -0.98 -30.03
N GLN A 125 6.88 -0.13 -29.77
CA GLN A 125 7.05 1.16 -29.11
C GLN A 125 6.70 1.09 -27.62
N VAL A 126 5.54 0.50 -27.28
CA VAL A 126 4.96 0.58 -25.94
C VAL A 126 5.26 -0.64 -25.05
N LEU A 127 5.53 -1.81 -25.65
CA LEU A 127 5.86 -3.04 -24.89
C LEU A 127 7.35 -3.38 -24.93
N LYS A 128 8.20 -2.43 -25.24
CA LYS A 128 9.65 -2.66 -25.40
C LYS A 128 10.35 -3.14 -24.15
N PHE A 129 9.89 -2.73 -22.96
CA PHE A 129 10.53 -3.02 -21.68
C PHE A 129 9.68 -3.87 -20.75
N PHE A 130 8.36 -3.83 -20.88
CA PHE A 130 7.40 -4.56 -20.07
C PHE A 130 6.28 -5.10 -20.95
N ASP A 131 5.79 -6.28 -20.62
CA ASP A 131 4.60 -6.85 -21.23
C ASP A 131 3.30 -6.23 -20.63
N GLN A 132 2.16 -6.62 -21.17
CA GLN A 132 0.86 -6.19 -20.67
C GLN A 132 0.06 -7.30 -19.96
N SER A 133 0.75 -8.28 -19.40
CA SER A 133 0.11 -9.42 -18.74
C SER A 133 -0.92 -9.00 -17.69
N ARG A 134 -0.64 -7.91 -16.94
CA ARG A 134 -1.56 -7.39 -15.94
C ARG A 134 -2.87 -6.85 -16.52
N PHE A 135 -2.82 -6.25 -17.70
CA PHE A 135 -4.03 -5.80 -18.40
C PHE A 135 -4.87 -7.00 -18.84
N ILE A 136 -4.21 -8.02 -19.39
CA ILE A 136 -4.84 -9.26 -19.81
C ILE A 136 -5.47 -9.97 -18.61
N ASP A 137 -4.71 -10.17 -17.52
CA ASP A 137 -5.20 -10.76 -16.28
C ASP A 137 -6.44 -10.01 -15.75
N SER A 138 -6.42 -8.67 -15.77
CA SER A 138 -7.55 -7.85 -15.29
C SER A 138 -8.78 -7.97 -16.20
N TYR A 139 -8.57 -8.13 -17.49
CA TYR A 139 -9.64 -8.31 -18.44
C TYR A 139 -10.32 -9.69 -18.27
N GLU A 140 -9.53 -10.74 -18.09
CA GLU A 140 -10.00 -12.13 -17.97
C GLU A 140 -10.80 -12.41 -16.70
N ILE A 141 -10.55 -11.66 -15.62
CA ILE A 141 -11.24 -11.89 -14.34
C ILE A 141 -12.51 -11.04 -14.17
N ALA A 142 -12.90 -10.24 -15.16
CA ALA A 142 -13.97 -9.25 -15.05
C ALA A 142 -15.33 -9.82 -14.61
N ASP A 143 -15.62 -11.08 -14.93
CA ASP A 143 -16.89 -11.74 -14.59
C ASP A 143 -16.86 -12.46 -13.23
N ARG A 144 -15.74 -12.41 -12.50
CA ARG A 144 -15.53 -13.11 -11.23
C ARG A 144 -15.95 -12.28 -10.00
N SER A 145 -17.13 -11.69 -10.03
CA SER A 145 -17.59 -10.76 -8.98
C SER A 145 -17.69 -11.41 -7.59
N ASP A 146 -18.06 -12.69 -7.50
CA ASP A 146 -18.17 -13.36 -6.20
C ASP A 146 -16.81 -13.74 -5.63
N ASP A 147 -15.84 -14.10 -6.46
CA ASP A 147 -14.46 -14.30 -6.03
C ASP A 147 -13.86 -12.97 -5.54
N TYR A 148 -14.15 -11.87 -6.24
CA TYR A 148 -13.75 -10.54 -5.79
C TYR A 148 -14.32 -10.19 -4.41
N LYS A 149 -15.63 -10.40 -4.17
CA LYS A 149 -16.24 -10.11 -2.86
C LYS A 149 -15.58 -10.90 -1.74
N ASN A 150 -15.33 -12.20 -1.96
CA ASN A 150 -14.68 -13.05 -0.98
C ASN A 150 -13.22 -12.58 -0.72
N ALA A 151 -12.50 -12.25 -1.78
CA ALA A 151 -11.15 -11.73 -1.69
C ALA A 151 -11.09 -10.39 -0.93
N LEU A 152 -12.05 -9.49 -1.19
CA LEU A 152 -12.14 -8.20 -0.51
C LEU A 152 -12.36 -8.35 1.00
N ILE A 153 -13.21 -9.28 1.43
CA ILE A 153 -13.42 -9.59 2.85
C ILE A 153 -12.10 -10.03 3.49
N GLU A 154 -11.37 -10.92 2.83
CA GLU A 154 -10.08 -11.42 3.34
C GLU A 154 -9.03 -10.29 3.41
N VAL A 155 -8.93 -9.47 2.38
CA VAL A 155 -8.03 -8.31 2.34
C VAL A 155 -8.35 -7.34 3.47
N LEU A 156 -9.62 -6.97 3.66
CA LEU A 156 -10.03 -6.03 4.71
C LEU A 156 -9.79 -6.57 6.13
N SER A 157 -9.77 -7.88 6.32
CA SER A 157 -9.43 -8.49 7.61
C SER A 157 -7.97 -8.24 8.04
N SER A 158 -7.10 -7.88 7.10
CA SER A 158 -5.69 -7.57 7.40
C SER A 158 -5.52 -6.37 8.33
N LYS A 159 -6.50 -5.46 8.37
CA LYS A 159 -6.52 -4.34 9.32
C LYS A 159 -6.46 -4.81 10.77
N GLU A 160 -7.20 -5.87 11.11
CA GLU A 160 -7.17 -6.45 12.46
C GLU A 160 -5.79 -7.02 12.82
N MET A 161 -5.02 -7.47 11.82
CA MET A 161 -3.68 -8.01 12.04
C MET A 161 -2.72 -6.94 12.55
N ILE A 162 -2.82 -5.70 12.05
CA ILE A 162 -2.01 -4.57 12.52
C ILE A 162 -2.40 -4.21 13.95
N ASP A 163 -3.69 -4.00 14.18
CA ASP A 163 -4.21 -3.65 15.48
C ASP A 163 -3.82 -4.67 16.56
N ASN A 164 -3.93 -5.96 16.23
CA ASN A 164 -3.56 -7.03 17.13
C ASN A 164 -2.06 -7.06 17.41
N LEU A 165 -1.22 -6.79 16.40
CA LEU A 165 0.23 -6.71 16.59
C LEU A 165 0.59 -5.55 17.51
N LEU A 166 0.04 -4.36 17.27
CA LEU A 166 0.29 -3.18 18.10
C LEU A 166 -0.17 -3.40 19.54
N LYS A 167 -1.39 -3.90 19.73
CA LYS A 167 -1.97 -4.15 21.05
C LYS A 167 -1.23 -5.24 21.83
N SER A 168 -0.95 -6.39 21.19
CA SER A 168 -0.31 -7.54 21.87
C SER A 168 1.12 -7.24 22.31
N ASN A 169 1.87 -6.45 21.53
CA ASN A 169 3.22 -6.03 21.86
C ASN A 169 3.27 -4.73 22.67
N LYS A 170 2.12 -4.10 22.91
CA LYS A 170 2.01 -2.80 23.60
C LYS A 170 2.93 -1.75 22.98
N VAL A 171 2.88 -1.60 21.66
CA VAL A 171 3.70 -0.67 20.89
C VAL A 171 2.83 0.38 20.21
N ASP A 172 3.42 1.56 19.96
CA ASP A 172 2.73 2.71 19.40
C ASP A 172 2.91 2.77 17.88
N VAL A 173 4.06 2.28 17.39
CA VAL A 173 4.47 2.40 15.98
C VAL A 173 5.10 1.08 15.51
N LEU A 174 4.88 0.79 14.23
CA LEU A 174 5.46 -0.34 13.52
C LEU A 174 6.51 0.14 12.51
N VAL A 175 7.69 -0.47 12.53
CA VAL A 175 8.77 -0.22 11.56
C VAL A 175 9.17 -1.52 10.88
N SER A 176 9.22 -1.50 9.56
CA SER A 176 9.65 -2.61 8.72
C SER A 176 10.46 -2.12 7.53
N VAL A 177 10.96 -3.05 6.72
CA VAL A 177 11.65 -2.70 5.47
C VAL A 177 10.68 -2.29 4.38
N THR A 178 11.07 -1.35 3.54
CA THR A 178 10.32 -0.98 2.34
C THR A 178 10.17 -2.18 1.41
N ARG A 179 8.99 -2.38 0.86
CA ARG A 179 8.60 -3.54 0.03
C ARG A 179 8.66 -4.89 0.77
N GLY A 180 8.53 -4.85 2.09
CA GLY A 180 8.32 -6.04 2.91
C GLY A 180 6.86 -6.10 3.38
N PRO A 181 6.60 -6.83 4.46
CA PRO A 181 5.26 -6.95 5.06
C PRO A 181 4.59 -5.63 5.44
N ALA A 182 5.35 -4.54 5.61
CA ALA A 182 4.78 -3.21 5.81
C ALA A 182 4.04 -2.67 4.59
N TRP A 183 4.48 -3.03 3.38
CA TRP A 183 3.77 -2.70 2.14
C TRP A 183 2.37 -3.35 2.11
N GLU A 184 2.29 -4.65 2.35
CA GLU A 184 1.02 -5.38 2.37
C GLU A 184 0.07 -4.86 3.45
N ILE A 185 0.61 -4.52 4.62
CA ILE A 185 -0.14 -3.91 5.71
C ILE A 185 -0.74 -2.57 5.28
N ASN A 186 0.08 -1.68 4.74
CA ASN A 186 -0.37 -0.35 4.35
C ASN A 186 -1.35 -0.37 3.18
N HIS A 187 -1.23 -1.36 2.30
CA HIS A 187 -2.09 -1.49 1.13
C HIS A 187 -3.46 -2.06 1.47
N ASN A 188 -3.51 -2.99 2.43
CA ASN A 188 -4.72 -3.75 2.75
C ASN A 188 -5.47 -3.25 3.97
N GLY A 189 -4.97 -2.36 4.77
CA GLY A 189 -5.68 -1.97 5.99
C GLY A 189 -5.02 -0.93 6.87
N GLY A 190 -3.98 -0.28 6.40
CA GLY A 190 -3.31 0.84 7.10
C GLY A 190 -3.87 2.18 6.72
#